data_cfdd38845412e4648ffb83cc4595a2eb
#
_entry.id   cfdd38845412e4648ffb83cc4595a2eb
#
_cell.length_a   1.000
_cell.length_b   1.000
_cell.length_c   1.000
_cell.angle_alpha   90.00
_cell.angle_beta   90.00
_cell.angle_gamma   90.00
#
_symmetry.space_group_name_H-M   'P 1'
#
loop_
_entity.id
_entity.type
_entity.pdbx_description
1 polymer ?
#
loop_
_entity_poly.entity_id
_entity_poly.type
_entity_poly.pdbx_seq_one_letter_code
_entity_poly.pdbx_strand_id
1 'polypeptide(L)'
;MSESDLRAAIRREMPGVRADLERLVRIPGVAFEGFDHSHVERSAVAVAELLRGCGLDTEIVRHGGQPAVIGRKAAPAGAPTVLLYAHHDVQPAGDPALWTSDPFEPVERDGRLYGRGAADDKAGVMAHVAALRAFGDQLPVGVVVFVEGEEEYGSDSLDTIIHEHLEELRSDVIVIADSGNWDIGRPALTTSLRGLVNMFAEVRVLKSAVHSGMFGGPVPDALITLARLLATLHDDDGEVAVPGLVGREGASVDYPADRFRHEAGILDGVDLIGRGTITDRIWTKPSISVLGVDAPRTLEAANALQPTAKAKISVRLAPGEDPKSAYDAVRAHLEKNVPWGAQLEVTLESDGQPCVIDATGPVYDAARAAFRSAWDGTEPVDMGVGGSIPFIATFQELFPAAAILVTGVEDPYSGAHGPDESLHLGEFERVCVAEALLLKNVAETMTR
;
A
#
# COMPACT_ATOMS: atom_id res chain seq x y z
N MET A 1 -33.31 -1.90 -0.57
CA MET A 1 -33.22 -1.57 0.88
C MET A 1 -33.00 -0.08 1.05
N SER A 2 -33.61 0.57 2.06
CA SER A 2 -33.30 1.96 2.38
C SER A 2 -31.93 2.08 3.06
N GLU A 3 -31.40 3.31 3.15
CA GLU A 3 -30.17 3.57 3.88
C GLU A 3 -30.26 3.14 5.36
N SER A 4 -31.38 3.46 6.01
CA SER A 4 -31.61 3.06 7.42
C SER A 4 -31.66 1.55 7.61
N ASP A 5 -32.21 0.82 6.62
CA ASP A 5 -32.26 -0.66 6.67
C ASP A 5 -30.85 -1.26 6.54
N LEU A 6 -30.00 -0.70 5.63
CA LEU A 6 -28.62 -1.14 5.46
C LEU A 6 -27.78 -0.88 6.72
N ARG A 7 -27.88 0.31 7.31
CA ARG A 7 -27.20 0.62 8.57
C ARG A 7 -27.62 -0.34 9.70
N ALA A 8 -28.92 -0.62 9.81
CA ALA A 8 -29.42 -1.57 10.78
C ALA A 8 -28.95 -3.01 10.50
N ALA A 9 -28.87 -3.38 9.23
CA ALA A 9 -28.36 -4.69 8.82
C ALA A 9 -26.87 -4.83 9.17
N ILE A 10 -26.01 -3.86 8.79
CA ILE A 10 -24.59 -3.85 9.17
C ILE A 10 -24.43 -3.99 10.68
N ARG A 11 -25.07 -3.15 11.48
CA ARG A 11 -24.97 -3.22 12.95
C ARG A 11 -25.37 -4.59 13.52
N ARG A 12 -26.33 -5.25 12.91
CA ARG A 12 -26.74 -6.60 13.31
C ARG A 12 -25.67 -7.65 12.98
N GLU A 13 -24.98 -7.50 11.83
CA GLU A 13 -23.95 -8.43 11.38
C GLU A 13 -22.59 -8.20 12.09
N MET A 14 -22.28 -6.98 12.59
CA MET A 14 -20.98 -6.62 13.16
C MET A 14 -20.42 -7.61 14.20
N PRO A 15 -21.20 -8.17 15.14
CA PRO A 15 -20.65 -9.17 16.07
C PRO A 15 -20.10 -10.42 15.36
N GLY A 16 -20.79 -10.89 14.32
CA GLY A 16 -20.34 -12.02 13.49
C GLY A 16 -19.13 -11.65 12.60
N VAL A 17 -19.18 -10.46 12.00
CA VAL A 17 -18.09 -9.92 11.17
C VAL A 17 -16.80 -9.80 11.99
N ARG A 18 -16.90 -9.26 13.20
CA ARG A 18 -15.76 -9.17 14.12
C ARG A 18 -15.21 -10.55 14.50
N ALA A 19 -16.07 -11.50 14.86
CA ALA A 19 -15.63 -12.85 15.22
C ALA A 19 -14.92 -13.55 14.07
N ASP A 20 -15.38 -13.33 12.84
CA ASP A 20 -14.72 -13.85 11.64
C ASP A 20 -13.39 -13.16 11.37
N LEU A 21 -13.29 -11.83 11.55
CA LEU A 21 -12.02 -11.10 11.47
C LEU A 21 -11.00 -11.64 12.48
N GLU A 22 -11.40 -11.81 13.73
CA GLU A 22 -10.54 -12.39 14.78
C GLU A 22 -10.07 -13.81 14.40
N ARG A 23 -10.94 -14.62 13.76
CA ARG A 23 -10.58 -15.94 13.23
C ARG A 23 -9.53 -15.83 12.12
N LEU A 24 -9.67 -14.87 11.19
CA LEU A 24 -8.69 -14.63 10.14
C LEU A 24 -7.35 -14.14 10.69
N VAL A 25 -7.34 -13.23 11.65
CA VAL A 25 -6.13 -12.71 12.30
C VAL A 25 -5.30 -13.84 12.94
N ARG A 26 -5.96 -14.86 13.53
CA ARG A 26 -5.28 -16.04 14.11
C ARG A 26 -4.57 -16.92 13.09
N ILE A 27 -4.70 -16.64 11.78
CA ILE A 27 -3.98 -17.37 10.73
C ILE A 27 -2.78 -16.53 10.30
N PRO A 28 -1.54 -16.92 10.65
CA PRO A 28 -0.32 -16.18 10.31
C PRO A 28 0.08 -16.42 8.85
N GLY A 29 -0.74 -15.93 7.91
CA GLY A 29 -0.60 -16.14 6.47
C GLY A 29 0.50 -15.29 5.85
N VAL A 30 1.75 -15.45 6.26
CA VAL A 30 2.90 -14.73 5.72
C VAL A 30 3.36 -15.36 4.41
N ALA A 31 3.29 -14.60 3.29
CA ALA A 31 3.63 -15.09 1.95
C ALA A 31 5.15 -15.11 1.64
N PHE A 32 5.96 -14.51 2.50
CA PHE A 32 7.41 -14.39 2.31
C PHE A 32 8.14 -15.74 2.33
N GLU A 33 9.25 -15.84 1.56
CA GLU A 33 10.12 -16.99 1.61
C GLU A 33 10.64 -17.26 3.03
N GLY A 34 10.72 -18.52 3.40
CA GLY A 34 11.17 -18.95 4.74
C GLY A 34 10.09 -19.04 5.80
N PHE A 35 8.83 -18.67 5.47
CA PHE A 35 7.66 -18.89 6.31
C PHE A 35 6.86 -20.14 5.89
N ASP A 36 5.99 -20.62 6.77
CA ASP A 36 5.12 -21.78 6.49
C ASP A 36 3.90 -21.35 5.67
N HIS A 37 3.99 -21.53 4.36
CA HIS A 37 2.92 -21.20 3.41
C HIS A 37 1.62 -22.02 3.60
N SER A 38 1.63 -23.08 4.41
CA SER A 38 0.38 -23.76 4.77
C SER A 38 -0.60 -22.85 5.51
N HIS A 39 -0.11 -21.76 6.12
CA HIS A 39 -0.95 -20.74 6.72
C HIS A 39 -1.64 -19.86 5.67
N VAL A 40 -0.96 -19.52 4.57
CA VAL A 40 -1.56 -18.78 3.45
C VAL A 40 -2.67 -19.62 2.81
N GLU A 41 -2.41 -20.91 2.60
CA GLU A 41 -3.44 -21.88 2.14
C GLU A 41 -4.65 -21.94 3.08
N ARG A 42 -4.44 -21.99 4.40
CA ARG A 42 -5.54 -21.96 5.39
C ARG A 42 -6.31 -20.64 5.37
N SER A 43 -5.62 -19.52 5.15
CA SER A 43 -6.25 -18.20 5.01
C SER A 43 -7.15 -18.15 3.78
N ALA A 44 -6.66 -18.63 2.61
CA ALA A 44 -7.44 -18.73 1.39
C ALA A 44 -8.70 -19.59 1.58
N VAL A 45 -8.57 -20.75 2.24
CA VAL A 45 -9.72 -21.63 2.55
C VAL A 45 -10.73 -20.91 3.45
N ALA A 46 -10.27 -20.21 4.49
CA ALA A 46 -11.15 -19.46 5.40
C ALA A 46 -11.91 -18.34 4.69
N VAL A 47 -11.22 -17.58 3.81
CA VAL A 47 -11.84 -16.54 2.97
C VAL A 47 -12.87 -17.17 2.03
N ALA A 48 -12.53 -18.25 1.34
CA ALA A 48 -13.45 -18.94 0.44
C ALA A 48 -14.72 -19.44 1.16
N GLU A 49 -14.60 -19.91 2.40
CA GLU A 49 -15.75 -20.29 3.23
C GLU A 49 -16.65 -19.10 3.56
N LEU A 50 -16.07 -17.95 3.88
CA LEU A 50 -16.81 -16.71 4.15
C LEU A 50 -17.60 -16.26 2.91
N LEU A 51 -16.98 -16.26 1.74
CA LEU A 51 -17.63 -15.87 0.48
C LEU A 51 -18.75 -16.83 0.08
N ARG A 52 -18.54 -18.14 0.25
CA ARG A 52 -19.61 -19.14 0.06
C ARG A 52 -20.77 -18.90 1.03
N GLY A 53 -20.48 -18.54 2.27
CA GLY A 53 -21.47 -18.16 3.27
C GLY A 53 -22.29 -16.92 2.88
N CYS A 54 -21.78 -16.05 2.02
CA CYS A 54 -22.48 -14.93 1.41
C CYS A 54 -23.25 -15.30 0.13
N GLY A 55 -23.23 -16.58 -0.26
CA GLY A 55 -23.94 -17.08 -1.45
C GLY A 55 -23.22 -16.81 -2.78
N LEU A 56 -21.88 -16.67 -2.75
CA LEU A 56 -21.06 -16.56 -3.95
C LEU A 56 -20.59 -17.96 -4.41
N ASP A 57 -20.56 -18.15 -5.72
CA ASP A 57 -19.79 -19.23 -6.34
C ASP A 57 -18.30 -18.92 -6.20
N THR A 58 -17.55 -19.79 -5.51
CA THR A 58 -16.22 -19.44 -5.02
C THR A 58 -15.20 -20.52 -5.36
N GLU A 59 -14.08 -20.12 -5.93
CA GLU A 59 -12.92 -20.95 -6.21
C GLU A 59 -11.64 -20.39 -5.57
N ILE A 60 -10.66 -21.28 -5.35
CA ILE A 60 -9.31 -20.92 -4.94
C ILE A 60 -8.40 -21.17 -6.13
N VAL A 61 -7.76 -20.14 -6.64
CA VAL A 61 -6.90 -20.18 -7.84
C VAL A 61 -5.43 -20.17 -7.46
N ARG A 62 -4.58 -20.82 -8.29
CA ARG A 62 -3.14 -20.95 -8.06
C ARG A 62 -2.41 -20.94 -9.40
N HIS A 63 -1.56 -19.95 -9.60
CA HIS A 63 -0.79 -19.76 -10.83
C HIS A 63 0.71 -19.58 -10.58
N GLY A 64 1.30 -20.46 -9.79
CA GLY A 64 2.74 -20.46 -9.49
C GLY A 64 3.14 -19.67 -8.26
N GLY A 65 2.24 -18.83 -7.72
CA GLY A 65 2.39 -18.08 -6.46
C GLY A 65 1.50 -18.61 -5.34
N GLN A 66 1.18 -17.76 -4.37
CA GLN A 66 0.28 -18.08 -3.28
C GLN A 66 -1.18 -18.10 -3.77
N PRO A 67 -2.07 -18.84 -3.08
CA PRO A 67 -3.46 -18.97 -3.50
C PRO A 67 -4.23 -17.66 -3.40
N ALA A 68 -4.96 -17.30 -4.45
CA ALA A 68 -5.97 -16.25 -4.42
C ALA A 68 -7.38 -16.84 -4.40
N VAL A 69 -8.38 -16.04 -4.02
CA VAL A 69 -9.78 -16.46 -3.94
C VAL A 69 -10.63 -15.59 -4.86
N ILE A 70 -11.39 -16.23 -5.73
CA ILE A 70 -12.38 -15.55 -6.60
C ILE A 70 -13.77 -16.01 -6.21
N GLY A 71 -14.66 -15.09 -5.85
CA GLY A 71 -16.05 -15.34 -5.54
C GLY A 71 -16.97 -14.54 -6.46
N ARG A 72 -18.06 -15.13 -6.97
CA ARG A 72 -18.93 -14.49 -7.96
C ARG A 72 -20.40 -14.62 -7.63
N LYS A 73 -21.16 -13.56 -7.88
CA LYS A 73 -22.63 -13.56 -7.88
C LYS A 73 -23.13 -12.72 -9.04
N ALA A 74 -23.91 -13.32 -9.92
CA ALA A 74 -24.40 -12.68 -11.14
C ALA A 74 -25.23 -11.42 -10.84
N ALA A 75 -25.11 -10.42 -11.71
CA ALA A 75 -25.89 -9.20 -11.62
C ALA A 75 -27.39 -9.46 -11.87
N PRO A 76 -28.30 -8.75 -11.18
CA PRO A 76 -29.67 -8.60 -11.64
C PRO A 76 -29.72 -8.02 -13.05
N ALA A 77 -30.78 -8.31 -13.80
CA ALA A 77 -30.90 -7.85 -15.18
C ALA A 77 -30.77 -6.31 -15.30
N GLY A 78 -29.81 -5.85 -16.11
CA GLY A 78 -29.53 -4.43 -16.33
C GLY A 78 -28.73 -3.73 -15.21
N ALA A 79 -28.35 -4.43 -14.15
CA ALA A 79 -27.52 -3.88 -13.08
C ALA A 79 -26.02 -4.00 -13.43
N PRO A 80 -25.17 -3.09 -12.92
CA PRO A 80 -23.74 -3.17 -13.09
C PRO A 80 -23.12 -4.31 -12.27
N THR A 81 -21.87 -4.67 -12.61
CA THR A 81 -21.02 -5.57 -11.83
C THR A 81 -19.94 -4.77 -11.10
N VAL A 82 -19.73 -5.05 -9.82
CA VAL A 82 -18.69 -4.46 -8.98
C VAL A 82 -17.67 -5.54 -8.60
N LEU A 83 -16.38 -5.26 -8.85
CA LEU A 83 -15.29 -6.06 -8.31
C LEU A 83 -14.88 -5.46 -6.96
N LEU A 84 -14.75 -6.33 -5.96
CA LEU A 84 -14.29 -6.03 -4.61
C LEU A 84 -12.94 -6.71 -4.40
N TYR A 85 -11.89 -5.91 -4.23
CA TYR A 85 -10.52 -6.40 -4.02
C TYR A 85 -10.06 -6.17 -2.59
N ALA A 86 -9.37 -7.17 -2.07
CA ALA A 86 -8.60 -7.16 -0.82
C ALA A 86 -7.50 -8.21 -0.89
N HIS A 87 -6.62 -8.30 0.12
CA HIS A 87 -5.68 -9.40 0.23
C HIS A 87 -5.80 -10.14 1.58
N HIS A 88 -5.30 -11.37 1.66
CA HIS A 88 -5.42 -12.19 2.86
C HIS A 88 -4.08 -12.65 3.45
N ASP A 89 -2.97 -12.39 2.77
CA ASP A 89 -1.65 -12.53 3.32
C ASP A 89 -1.30 -11.33 4.22
N VAL A 90 -0.19 -11.41 4.91
CA VAL A 90 0.23 -10.39 5.87
C VAL A 90 1.75 -10.27 5.94
N GLN A 91 2.23 -9.10 6.32
CA GLN A 91 3.64 -8.87 6.65
C GLN A 91 4.15 -9.77 7.78
N PRO A 92 5.43 -10.14 7.78
CA PRO A 92 6.06 -10.73 8.95
C PRO A 92 5.86 -9.88 10.22
N ALA A 93 5.56 -10.53 11.33
CA ALA A 93 5.34 -9.82 12.60
C ALA A 93 6.62 -9.15 13.18
N GLY A 94 7.80 -9.54 12.69
CA GLY A 94 9.07 -9.04 13.19
C GLY A 94 9.42 -9.60 14.58
N ASP A 95 10.11 -8.78 15.41
CA ASP A 95 10.51 -9.19 16.77
C ASP A 95 9.30 -9.21 17.71
N PRO A 96 8.90 -10.36 18.26
CA PRO A 96 7.78 -10.47 19.18
C PRO A 96 7.95 -9.62 20.48
N ALA A 97 9.18 -9.27 20.85
CA ALA A 97 9.44 -8.44 22.03
C ALA A 97 8.96 -6.98 21.85
N LEU A 98 8.69 -6.55 20.63
CA LEU A 98 8.17 -5.22 20.32
C LEU A 98 6.63 -5.17 20.38
N TRP A 99 5.96 -6.31 20.44
CA TRP A 99 4.51 -6.41 20.54
C TRP A 99 4.01 -6.41 21.98
N THR A 100 2.96 -5.68 22.26
CA THR A 100 2.29 -5.67 23.58
C THR A 100 1.50 -6.96 23.84
N SER A 101 1.02 -7.61 22.78
CA SER A 101 0.32 -8.92 22.80
C SER A 101 0.83 -9.77 21.64
N ASP A 102 0.54 -11.09 21.66
CA ASP A 102 0.88 -11.96 20.53
C ASP A 102 0.28 -11.41 19.22
N PRO A 103 1.06 -11.23 18.14
CA PRO A 103 0.59 -10.64 16.89
C PRO A 103 -0.55 -11.41 16.22
N PHE A 104 -0.67 -12.71 16.48
CA PHE A 104 -1.71 -13.56 15.88
C PHE A 104 -2.78 -14.02 16.89
N GLU A 105 -2.81 -13.41 18.08
CA GLU A 105 -3.91 -13.55 19.02
C GLU A 105 -4.61 -12.20 19.20
N PRO A 106 -5.71 -11.94 18.48
CA PRO A 106 -6.34 -10.62 18.43
C PRO A 106 -6.87 -10.20 19.80
N VAL A 107 -6.51 -8.99 20.23
CA VAL A 107 -6.91 -8.44 21.53
C VAL A 107 -7.52 -7.05 21.35
N GLU A 108 -8.70 -6.83 21.93
CA GLU A 108 -9.28 -5.48 22.00
C GLU A 108 -8.68 -4.70 23.16
N ARG A 109 -8.24 -3.47 22.86
CA ARG A 109 -7.86 -2.45 23.84
C ARG A 109 -8.35 -1.08 23.36
N ASP A 110 -8.99 -0.32 24.22
CA ASP A 110 -9.41 1.07 23.97
C ASP A 110 -10.19 1.28 22.64
N GLY A 111 -11.06 0.32 22.27
CA GLY A 111 -11.86 0.36 21.05
C GLY A 111 -11.13 0.02 19.76
N ARG A 112 -9.90 -0.53 19.87
CA ARG A 112 -9.10 -1.04 18.74
C ARG A 112 -8.85 -2.53 18.90
N LEU A 113 -8.88 -3.26 17.78
CA LEU A 113 -8.50 -4.67 17.70
C LEU A 113 -7.05 -4.76 17.26
N TYR A 114 -6.17 -5.23 18.15
CA TYR A 114 -4.74 -5.40 17.89
C TYR A 114 -4.43 -6.79 17.36
N GLY A 115 -3.61 -6.86 16.32
CA GLY A 115 -3.13 -8.10 15.72
C GLY A 115 -2.61 -7.86 14.30
N ARG A 116 -1.63 -8.65 13.83
CA ARG A 116 -1.11 -8.59 12.47
C ARG A 116 -2.20 -9.00 11.46
N GLY A 117 -2.44 -8.15 10.45
CA GLY A 117 -3.51 -8.32 9.49
C GLY A 117 -4.89 -7.86 10.02
N ALA A 118 -4.96 -7.25 11.21
CA ALA A 118 -6.22 -6.74 11.73
C ALA A 118 -6.75 -5.53 10.94
N ALA A 119 -5.86 -4.71 10.40
CA ALA A 119 -6.15 -3.59 9.53
C ALA A 119 -5.74 -3.88 8.09
N ASP A 120 -4.55 -4.40 7.89
CA ASP A 120 -3.88 -4.63 6.61
C ASP A 120 -3.78 -6.15 6.31
N ASP A 121 -4.67 -6.75 5.46
CA ASP A 121 -5.93 -6.21 4.90
C ASP A 121 -7.11 -7.15 5.17
N LYS A 122 -7.03 -7.99 6.22
CA LYS A 122 -8.15 -8.89 6.57
C LYS A 122 -9.43 -8.13 6.94
N ALA A 123 -9.31 -6.88 7.41
CA ALA A 123 -10.45 -6.04 7.65
C ALA A 123 -11.10 -5.53 6.34
N GLY A 124 -10.33 -5.31 5.27
CA GLY A 124 -10.87 -5.06 3.93
C GLY A 124 -11.68 -6.24 3.43
N VAL A 125 -11.16 -7.47 3.54
CA VAL A 125 -11.94 -8.69 3.27
C VAL A 125 -13.25 -8.70 4.05
N MET A 126 -13.21 -8.34 5.33
CA MET A 126 -14.41 -8.37 6.19
C MET A 126 -15.37 -7.21 5.95
N ALA A 127 -14.91 -6.07 5.42
CA ALA A 127 -15.79 -4.99 4.95
C ALA A 127 -16.65 -5.50 3.78
N HIS A 128 -16.04 -6.17 2.81
CA HIS A 128 -16.74 -6.83 1.70
C HIS A 128 -17.77 -7.86 2.20
N VAL A 129 -17.35 -8.74 3.10
CA VAL A 129 -18.25 -9.74 3.71
C VAL A 129 -19.41 -9.08 4.46
N ALA A 130 -19.16 -8.00 5.20
CA ALA A 130 -20.20 -7.29 5.93
C ALA A 130 -21.26 -6.68 4.99
N ALA A 131 -20.80 -6.01 3.90
CA ALA A 131 -21.70 -5.44 2.91
C ALA A 131 -22.56 -6.53 2.24
N LEU A 132 -21.95 -7.64 1.82
CA LEU A 132 -22.65 -8.77 1.21
C LEU A 132 -23.69 -9.39 2.15
N ARG A 133 -23.35 -9.62 3.43
CA ARG A 133 -24.27 -10.15 4.44
C ARG A 133 -25.44 -9.20 4.69
N ALA A 134 -25.20 -7.89 4.70
CA ALA A 134 -26.25 -6.90 4.92
C ALA A 134 -27.34 -6.93 3.83
N PHE A 135 -26.97 -7.21 2.60
CA PHE A 135 -27.91 -7.38 1.50
C PHE A 135 -28.54 -8.77 1.42
N GLY A 136 -27.78 -9.81 1.75
CA GLY A 136 -28.19 -11.21 1.57
C GLY A 136 -28.59 -11.49 0.12
N ASP A 137 -29.84 -11.94 -0.08
CA ASP A 137 -30.36 -12.24 -1.44
C ASP A 137 -30.81 -10.98 -2.20
N GLN A 138 -30.83 -9.81 -1.57
CA GLN A 138 -31.30 -8.54 -2.17
C GLN A 138 -30.16 -7.68 -2.73
N LEU A 139 -29.04 -8.30 -3.09
CA LEU A 139 -27.88 -7.58 -3.65
C LEU A 139 -28.26 -6.90 -4.96
N PRO A 140 -28.11 -5.55 -5.09
CA PRO A 140 -28.62 -4.80 -6.22
C PRO A 140 -27.67 -4.78 -7.43
N VAL A 141 -26.46 -5.32 -7.30
CA VAL A 141 -25.40 -5.36 -8.33
C VAL A 141 -24.89 -6.79 -8.48
N GLY A 142 -24.23 -7.09 -9.60
CA GLY A 142 -23.36 -8.24 -9.69
C GLY A 142 -22.10 -8.01 -8.88
N VAL A 143 -21.54 -9.06 -8.30
CA VAL A 143 -20.31 -8.93 -7.52
C VAL A 143 -19.31 -9.98 -7.97
N VAL A 144 -18.07 -9.53 -8.13
CA VAL A 144 -16.86 -10.34 -8.17
C VAL A 144 -16.03 -9.96 -6.95
N VAL A 145 -15.67 -10.90 -6.11
CA VAL A 145 -14.71 -10.67 -5.01
C VAL A 145 -13.41 -11.33 -5.40
N PHE A 146 -12.33 -10.58 -5.43
CA PHE A 146 -10.98 -11.08 -5.68
C PHE A 146 -10.11 -10.78 -4.46
N VAL A 147 -9.64 -11.83 -3.79
CA VAL A 147 -8.79 -11.71 -2.60
C VAL A 147 -7.45 -12.37 -2.88
N GLU A 148 -6.42 -11.55 -2.96
CA GLU A 148 -5.05 -11.97 -3.27
C GLU A 148 -4.37 -12.60 -2.06
N GLY A 149 -3.35 -13.44 -2.28
CA GLY A 149 -2.62 -14.13 -1.22
C GLY A 149 -1.12 -13.86 -1.18
N GLU A 150 -0.62 -12.89 -1.94
CA GLU A 150 0.80 -12.52 -1.99
C GLU A 150 1.05 -11.01 -2.27
N GLU A 151 0.08 -10.16 -1.95
CA GLU A 151 0.20 -8.70 -2.13
C GLU A 151 1.43 -8.16 -1.40
N GLU A 152 1.59 -8.54 -0.16
CA GLU A 152 2.66 -8.14 0.75
C GLU A 152 4.07 -8.62 0.34
N TYR A 153 4.13 -9.58 -0.57
CA TYR A 153 5.38 -10.13 -1.12
C TYR A 153 5.65 -9.71 -2.56
N GLY A 154 4.80 -8.86 -3.15
CA GLY A 154 5.02 -8.23 -4.45
C GLY A 154 4.19 -8.76 -5.61
N SER A 155 3.18 -9.60 -5.37
CA SER A 155 2.16 -10.00 -6.37
C SER A 155 2.71 -10.67 -7.64
N ASP A 156 3.74 -11.51 -7.52
CA ASP A 156 4.43 -12.11 -8.68
C ASP A 156 3.51 -12.91 -9.62
N SER A 157 2.46 -13.58 -9.08
CA SER A 157 1.51 -14.37 -9.88
C SER A 157 0.27 -13.59 -10.33
N LEU A 158 0.08 -12.36 -9.85
CA LEU A 158 -1.13 -11.56 -10.06
C LEU A 158 -1.47 -11.36 -11.54
N ASP A 159 -0.50 -10.94 -12.35
CA ASP A 159 -0.71 -10.73 -13.79
C ASP A 159 -1.19 -12.00 -14.49
N THR A 160 -0.64 -13.16 -14.13
CA THR A 160 -1.05 -14.46 -14.67
C THR A 160 -2.49 -14.77 -14.26
N ILE A 161 -2.83 -14.60 -12.98
CA ILE A 161 -4.19 -14.83 -12.47
C ILE A 161 -5.18 -13.94 -13.21
N ILE A 162 -4.91 -12.65 -13.33
CA ILE A 162 -5.82 -11.70 -13.99
C ILE A 162 -6.03 -12.06 -15.47
N HIS A 163 -4.97 -12.41 -16.19
CA HIS A 163 -5.08 -12.77 -17.60
C HIS A 163 -5.85 -14.07 -17.82
N GLU A 164 -5.67 -15.06 -16.98
CA GLU A 164 -6.38 -16.34 -17.09
C GLU A 164 -7.86 -16.23 -16.68
N HIS A 165 -8.20 -15.29 -15.77
CA HIS A 165 -9.54 -15.04 -15.28
C HIS A 165 -10.17 -13.73 -15.78
N LEU A 166 -9.63 -13.15 -16.87
CA LEU A 166 -9.98 -11.80 -17.34
C LEU A 166 -11.49 -11.58 -17.52
N GLU A 167 -12.20 -12.52 -18.16
CA GLU A 167 -13.64 -12.40 -18.37
C GLU A 167 -14.43 -12.55 -17.06
N GLU A 168 -13.91 -13.28 -16.10
CA GLU A 168 -14.53 -13.50 -14.80
C GLU A 168 -14.37 -12.28 -13.87
N LEU A 169 -13.25 -11.57 -14.00
CA LEU A 169 -12.94 -10.36 -13.25
C LEU A 169 -13.52 -9.09 -13.89
N ARG A 170 -14.09 -9.20 -15.10
CA ARG A 170 -14.70 -8.04 -15.80
C ARG A 170 -15.78 -7.39 -14.95
N SER A 171 -15.65 -6.08 -14.75
CA SER A 171 -16.54 -5.29 -13.90
C SER A 171 -16.68 -3.86 -14.42
N ASP A 172 -17.75 -3.18 -14.01
CA ASP A 172 -18.02 -1.77 -14.33
C ASP A 172 -17.39 -0.82 -13.29
N VAL A 173 -17.25 -1.31 -12.06
CA VAL A 173 -16.65 -0.59 -10.94
C VAL A 173 -15.73 -1.55 -10.19
N ILE A 174 -14.58 -1.06 -9.77
CA ILE A 174 -13.59 -1.79 -8.97
C ILE A 174 -13.42 -1.04 -7.66
N VAL A 175 -13.62 -1.72 -6.54
CA VAL A 175 -13.41 -1.21 -5.19
C VAL A 175 -12.22 -1.95 -4.56
N ILE A 176 -11.19 -1.22 -4.24
CA ILE A 176 -9.98 -1.73 -3.59
C ILE A 176 -10.04 -1.30 -2.14
N ALA A 177 -10.06 -2.25 -1.19
CA ALA A 177 -10.21 -1.98 0.23
C ALA A 177 -8.87 -2.01 1.00
N ASP A 178 -7.78 -1.72 0.31
CA ASP A 178 -6.40 -1.79 0.76
C ASP A 178 -5.78 -0.38 0.87
N SER A 179 -6.38 0.45 1.72
CA SER A 179 -5.91 1.82 1.99
C SER A 179 -6.51 2.34 3.30
N GLY A 180 -6.35 3.64 3.56
CA GLY A 180 -6.74 4.24 4.83
C GLY A 180 -7.65 5.46 4.70
N ASN A 181 -8.11 5.90 5.85
CA ASN A 181 -8.84 7.14 6.04
C ASN A 181 -7.89 8.26 6.49
N TRP A 182 -8.29 9.51 6.24
CA TRP A 182 -7.45 10.67 6.61
C TRP A 182 -7.25 10.80 8.12
N ASP A 183 -8.28 10.47 8.88
CA ASP A 183 -8.25 10.48 10.35
C ASP A 183 -9.44 9.68 10.91
N ILE A 184 -9.43 9.39 12.20
CA ILE A 184 -10.61 8.90 12.90
C ILE A 184 -11.73 9.95 12.78
N GLY A 185 -12.89 9.54 12.28
CA GLY A 185 -14.01 10.42 11.99
C GLY A 185 -13.91 11.23 10.71
N ARG A 186 -12.86 11.04 9.88
CA ARG A 186 -12.69 11.75 8.63
C ARG A 186 -12.27 10.79 7.50
N PRO A 187 -13.22 10.32 6.69
CA PRO A 187 -12.97 9.34 5.64
C PRO A 187 -12.14 9.92 4.49
N ALA A 188 -11.53 9.03 3.71
CA ALA A 188 -10.81 9.40 2.50
C ALA A 188 -11.15 8.48 1.32
N LEU A 189 -10.95 9.00 0.11
CA LEU A 189 -10.81 8.25 -1.12
C LEU A 189 -9.38 8.45 -1.62
N THR A 190 -8.65 7.38 -1.87
CA THR A 190 -7.31 7.48 -2.43
C THR A 190 -7.40 7.74 -3.93
N THR A 191 -6.84 8.86 -4.37
CA THR A 191 -6.93 9.34 -5.75
C THR A 191 -5.59 9.34 -6.49
N SER A 192 -4.49 9.06 -5.77
CA SER A 192 -3.18 8.89 -6.37
C SER A 192 -2.27 8.03 -5.51
N LEU A 193 -1.38 7.28 -6.17
CA LEU A 193 -0.33 6.49 -5.53
C LEU A 193 1.01 6.86 -6.16
N ARG A 194 2.04 6.93 -5.33
CA ARG A 194 3.41 7.13 -5.84
C ARG A 194 3.95 5.82 -6.40
N GLY A 195 4.72 5.95 -7.48
CA GLY A 195 5.52 4.86 -8.01
C GLY A 195 6.81 4.65 -7.22
N LEU A 196 7.59 3.71 -7.68
CA LEU A 196 8.84 3.28 -7.03
C LEU A 196 9.90 2.99 -8.09
N VAL A 197 11.15 3.33 -7.79
CA VAL A 197 12.34 2.77 -8.45
C VAL A 197 13.36 2.44 -7.36
N ASN A 198 13.76 1.18 -7.29
CA ASN A 198 14.88 0.72 -6.46
C ASN A 198 16.09 0.44 -7.35
N MET A 199 17.26 0.89 -6.92
CA MET A 199 18.50 0.71 -7.65
C MET A 199 19.70 0.55 -6.73
N PHE A 200 20.76 -0.04 -7.27
CA PHE A 200 22.05 -0.07 -6.61
C PHE A 200 23.02 0.93 -7.27
N ALA A 201 23.82 1.61 -6.46
CA ALA A 201 24.95 2.42 -6.90
C ALA A 201 26.25 1.88 -6.24
N GLU A 202 27.17 1.37 -7.03
CA GLU A 202 28.45 0.87 -6.57
C GLU A 202 29.60 1.74 -7.09
N VAL A 203 30.44 2.24 -6.18
CA VAL A 203 31.65 2.98 -6.52
C VAL A 203 32.89 2.12 -6.29
N ARG A 204 33.87 2.24 -7.19
CA ARG A 204 35.16 1.53 -7.11
C ARG A 204 36.31 2.53 -7.28
N VAL A 205 37.26 2.51 -6.36
CA VAL A 205 38.40 3.44 -6.32
C VAL A 205 39.75 2.73 -6.28
N LEU A 206 39.79 1.45 -5.87
CA LEU A 206 41.00 0.66 -5.71
C LEU A 206 40.79 -0.77 -6.21
N LYS A 207 41.87 -1.48 -6.52
CA LYS A 207 41.83 -2.90 -6.89
C LYS A 207 41.67 -3.81 -5.66
N SER A 208 42.19 -3.35 -4.50
CA SER A 208 42.12 -4.04 -3.22
C SER A 208 42.30 -3.04 -2.08
N ALA A 209 41.93 -3.43 -0.87
CA ALA A 209 42.14 -2.61 0.33
C ALA A 209 43.64 -2.35 0.56
N VAL A 210 43.95 -1.12 0.98
CA VAL A 210 45.34 -0.70 1.27
C VAL A 210 45.43 -0.02 2.63
N HIS A 211 46.63 -0.03 3.23
CA HIS A 211 46.87 0.53 4.56
C HIS A 211 46.60 2.06 4.57
N SER A 212 45.64 2.50 5.37
CA SER A 212 45.18 3.90 5.39
C SER A 212 46.25 4.90 5.86
N GLY A 213 47.15 4.49 6.74
CA GLY A 213 48.28 5.33 7.18
C GLY A 213 49.38 5.50 6.14
N MET A 214 49.49 4.59 5.21
CA MET A 214 50.54 4.69 4.12
C MET A 214 49.99 5.37 2.85
N PHE A 215 48.71 5.21 2.54
CA PHE A 215 48.11 5.65 1.31
C PHE A 215 47.01 6.69 1.47
N GLY A 216 46.49 6.88 2.71
CA GLY A 216 45.48 7.89 3.02
C GLY A 216 45.99 9.31 2.74
N GLY A 217 45.07 10.19 2.41
CA GLY A 217 45.34 11.57 1.96
C GLY A 217 45.15 11.70 0.47
N PRO A 218 46.10 11.22 -0.39
CA PRO A 218 45.94 11.34 -1.85
C PRO A 218 45.01 10.29 -2.47
N VAL A 219 44.83 9.12 -1.83
CA VAL A 219 44.03 8.03 -2.38
C VAL A 219 42.59 8.16 -1.85
N PRO A 220 41.54 8.22 -2.72
CA PRO A 220 40.17 8.27 -2.28
C PRO A 220 39.78 6.95 -1.62
N ASP A 221 38.92 7.04 -0.61
CA ASP A 221 38.26 5.92 0.05
C ASP A 221 36.86 5.73 -0.56
N ALA A 222 36.46 4.50 -0.81
CA ALA A 222 35.19 4.23 -1.48
C ALA A 222 33.96 4.65 -0.66
N LEU A 223 34.01 4.53 0.67
CA LEU A 223 32.89 4.93 1.54
C LEU A 223 32.67 6.45 1.51
N ILE A 224 33.78 7.23 1.61
CA ILE A 224 33.70 8.69 1.51
C ILE A 224 33.27 9.11 0.10
N THR A 225 33.74 8.43 -0.94
CA THR A 225 33.33 8.66 -2.32
C THR A 225 31.84 8.45 -2.51
N LEU A 226 31.31 7.33 -2.01
CA LEU A 226 29.88 7.02 -2.03
C LEU A 226 29.05 8.02 -1.22
N ALA A 227 29.48 8.34 0.00
CA ALA A 227 28.77 9.30 0.84
C ALA A 227 28.64 10.68 0.19
N ARG A 228 29.73 11.16 -0.46
CA ARG A 228 29.69 12.42 -1.23
C ARG A 228 28.78 12.35 -2.45
N LEU A 229 28.75 11.21 -3.13
CA LEU A 229 27.86 10.97 -4.27
C LEU A 229 26.39 11.00 -3.81
N LEU A 230 26.06 10.26 -2.77
CA LEU A 230 24.68 10.20 -2.21
C LEU A 230 24.22 11.57 -1.73
N ALA A 231 25.10 12.39 -1.13
CA ALA A 231 24.76 13.74 -0.68
C ALA A 231 24.34 14.66 -1.83
N THR A 232 24.69 14.36 -3.09
CA THR A 232 24.26 15.17 -4.25
C THR A 232 22.80 14.95 -4.64
N LEU A 233 22.15 13.91 -4.11
CA LEU A 233 20.75 13.62 -4.42
C LEU A 233 19.77 14.63 -3.81
N HIS A 234 20.21 15.39 -2.80
CA HIS A 234 19.44 16.46 -2.16
C HIS A 234 20.23 17.76 -2.15
N ASP A 235 19.51 18.87 -2.15
CA ASP A 235 20.10 20.18 -1.90
C ASP A 235 20.20 20.49 -0.39
N ASP A 236 20.66 21.71 -0.05
CA ASP A 236 20.88 22.11 1.35
C ASP A 236 19.57 22.21 2.16
N ASP A 237 18.40 22.35 1.50
CA ASP A 237 17.09 22.35 2.14
C ASP A 237 16.49 20.93 2.20
N GLY A 238 17.17 19.92 1.67
CA GLY A 238 16.70 18.53 1.61
C GLY A 238 15.68 18.27 0.50
N GLU A 239 15.50 19.17 -0.46
CA GLU A 239 14.72 18.92 -1.67
C GLU A 239 15.51 18.01 -2.60
N VAL A 240 14.81 17.11 -3.34
CA VAL A 240 15.46 16.25 -4.33
C VAL A 240 16.12 17.09 -5.42
N ALA A 241 17.42 16.93 -5.60
CA ALA A 241 18.26 17.74 -6.50
C ALA A 241 18.51 17.06 -7.86
N VAL A 242 17.81 15.97 -8.18
CA VAL A 242 17.94 15.26 -9.45
C VAL A 242 17.09 15.95 -10.53
N PRO A 243 17.70 16.53 -11.58
CA PRO A 243 16.96 17.19 -12.64
C PRO A 243 16.15 16.15 -13.48
N GLY A 244 14.95 16.55 -13.87
CA GLY A 244 14.09 15.78 -14.77
C GLY A 244 13.06 14.91 -14.06
N LEU A 245 13.12 14.78 -12.72
CA LEU A 245 12.06 14.13 -11.98
C LEU A 245 10.81 15.02 -11.90
N VAL A 246 9.64 14.42 -12.09
CA VAL A 246 8.35 15.11 -12.02
C VAL A 246 7.99 15.39 -10.56
N GLY A 247 7.50 16.59 -10.28
CA GLY A 247 6.94 16.98 -8.99
C GLY A 247 5.87 18.05 -9.19
N ARG A 248 4.84 18.02 -8.36
CA ARG A 248 3.73 18.99 -8.40
C ARG A 248 3.45 19.52 -7.00
N GLU A 249 2.88 20.73 -6.95
CA GLU A 249 2.31 21.33 -5.73
C GLU A 249 0.80 21.40 -5.86
N GLY A 250 0.09 21.57 -4.73
CA GLY A 250 -1.35 21.77 -4.71
C GLY A 250 -2.15 20.54 -4.28
N ALA A 251 -1.61 19.76 -3.36
CA ALA A 251 -2.39 18.72 -2.68
C ALA A 251 -3.64 19.34 -2.01
N SER A 252 -4.77 18.65 -2.08
CA SER A 252 -6.09 19.14 -1.68
C SER A 252 -6.27 19.33 -0.17
N VAL A 253 -5.37 18.79 0.64
CA VAL A 253 -5.43 18.75 2.11
C VAL A 253 -4.13 19.21 2.71
N ASP A 254 -4.21 20.00 3.77
CA ASP A 254 -3.05 20.33 4.58
C ASP A 254 -2.83 19.27 5.67
N TYR A 255 -1.58 18.88 5.85
CA TYR A 255 -1.15 17.97 6.92
C TYR A 255 -0.46 18.80 8.00
N PRO A 256 -1.09 19.00 9.17
CA PRO A 256 -0.48 19.79 10.23
C PRO A 256 0.88 19.19 10.65
N ALA A 257 1.92 20.02 10.75
CA ALA A 257 3.28 19.57 11.00
C ALA A 257 3.43 18.83 12.34
N ASP A 258 2.74 19.28 13.39
CA ASP A 258 2.78 18.64 14.70
C ASP A 258 2.17 17.23 14.67
N ARG A 259 1.07 17.06 13.93
CA ARG A 259 0.44 15.77 13.71
C ARG A 259 1.39 14.84 12.94
N PHE A 260 1.95 15.31 11.83
CA PHE A 260 2.90 14.52 11.02
C PHE A 260 4.12 14.09 11.84
N ARG A 261 4.69 15.01 12.65
CA ARG A 261 5.82 14.70 13.55
C ARG A 261 5.48 13.59 14.55
N HIS A 262 4.28 13.66 15.12
CA HIS A 262 3.81 12.67 16.08
C HIS A 262 3.63 11.29 15.41
N GLU A 263 2.93 11.23 14.30
CA GLU A 263 2.64 9.99 13.57
C GLU A 263 3.92 9.35 12.98
N ALA A 264 4.86 10.15 12.48
CA ALA A 264 6.15 9.66 11.97
C ALA A 264 7.18 9.36 13.07
N GLY A 265 6.88 9.65 14.34
CA GLY A 265 7.80 9.41 15.46
C GLY A 265 9.08 10.26 15.38
N ILE A 266 9.01 11.48 14.86
CA ILE A 266 10.18 12.34 14.67
C ILE A 266 10.68 12.84 16.00
N LEU A 267 11.99 12.68 16.26
CA LEU A 267 12.63 13.13 17.51
C LEU A 267 12.60 14.65 17.65
N ASP A 268 12.57 15.12 18.90
CA ASP A 268 12.62 16.55 19.19
C ASP A 268 13.89 17.21 18.63
N GLY A 269 13.72 18.36 18.00
CA GLY A 269 14.81 19.13 17.40
C GLY A 269 15.26 18.67 16.00
N VAL A 270 14.64 17.63 15.43
CA VAL A 270 14.87 17.25 14.03
C VAL A 270 13.96 18.06 13.13
N ASP A 271 14.52 18.74 12.14
CA ASP A 271 13.75 19.53 11.17
C ASP A 271 13.12 18.65 10.07
N LEU A 272 11.97 19.09 9.57
CA LEU A 272 11.39 18.53 8.33
C LEU A 272 12.16 19.12 7.13
N ILE A 273 12.51 18.26 6.17
CA ILE A 273 13.26 18.63 4.97
C ILE A 273 12.36 18.83 3.76
N GLY A 274 12.85 19.53 2.74
CA GLY A 274 12.16 19.79 1.48
C GLY A 274 11.18 20.98 1.56
N ARG A 275 10.64 21.37 0.40
CA ARG A 275 9.80 22.57 0.23
C ARG A 275 8.36 22.23 -0.11
N GLY A 276 7.44 23.15 0.18
CA GLY A 276 6.00 22.99 -0.04
C GLY A 276 5.29 22.40 1.17
N THR A 277 4.02 22.05 1.01
CA THR A 277 3.22 21.41 2.07
C THR A 277 3.74 20.00 2.36
N ILE A 278 3.44 19.47 3.53
CA ILE A 278 3.81 18.08 3.86
C ILE A 278 3.13 17.13 2.89
N THR A 279 1.88 17.35 2.56
CA THR A 279 1.11 16.54 1.60
C THR A 279 1.72 16.56 0.20
N ASP A 280 2.22 17.71 -0.28
CA ASP A 280 2.95 17.74 -1.55
C ASP A 280 4.19 16.82 -1.50
N ARG A 281 4.98 16.91 -0.42
CA ARG A 281 6.21 16.12 -0.25
C ARG A 281 5.97 14.60 -0.17
N ILE A 282 4.83 14.18 0.37
CA ILE A 282 4.53 12.75 0.54
C ILE A 282 3.63 12.17 -0.55
N TRP A 283 2.92 12.99 -1.36
CA TRP A 283 1.97 12.50 -2.37
C TRP A 283 2.36 12.85 -3.81
N THR A 284 2.84 14.07 -4.05
CA THR A 284 2.96 14.63 -5.40
C THR A 284 4.36 15.05 -5.80
N LYS A 285 5.33 14.92 -4.90
CA LYS A 285 6.76 15.15 -5.16
C LYS A 285 7.56 13.85 -5.07
N PRO A 286 8.70 13.75 -5.78
CA PRO A 286 9.61 12.63 -5.61
C PRO A 286 10.27 12.68 -4.23
N SER A 287 10.65 11.52 -3.70
CA SER A 287 11.53 11.44 -2.54
C SER A 287 12.59 10.37 -2.76
N ILE A 288 13.79 10.57 -2.25
CA ILE A 288 14.90 9.64 -2.38
C ILE A 288 15.39 9.25 -1.00
N SER A 289 15.54 7.94 -0.78
CA SER A 289 16.06 7.39 0.47
C SER A 289 17.17 6.38 0.19
N VAL A 290 18.15 6.29 1.10
CA VAL A 290 19.17 5.25 1.08
C VAL A 290 18.72 4.15 2.04
N LEU A 291 18.42 2.97 1.51
CA LEU A 291 17.89 1.85 2.29
C LEU A 291 18.98 0.99 2.92
N GLY A 292 20.17 1.01 2.35
CA GLY A 292 21.30 0.22 2.86
C GLY A 292 22.62 0.63 2.23
N VAL A 293 23.71 0.36 2.95
CA VAL A 293 25.08 0.56 2.48
C VAL A 293 25.93 -0.66 2.84
N ASP A 294 26.57 -1.28 1.86
CA ASP A 294 27.55 -2.32 2.08
C ASP A 294 28.86 -1.70 2.50
N ALA A 295 29.22 -1.87 3.79
CA ALA A 295 30.42 -1.38 4.43
C ALA A 295 30.89 -2.37 5.49
N PRO A 296 32.18 -2.36 5.86
CA PRO A 296 32.65 -3.13 7.01
C PRO A 296 31.90 -2.72 8.29
N ARG A 297 31.53 -3.70 9.10
CA ARG A 297 30.94 -3.42 10.42
C ARG A 297 31.95 -2.67 11.28
N THR A 298 31.53 -1.71 12.06
CA THR A 298 32.43 -0.83 12.84
C THR A 298 33.38 -1.59 13.74
N LEU A 299 32.96 -2.71 14.34
CA LEU A 299 33.78 -3.56 15.22
C LEU A 299 34.75 -4.47 14.42
N GLU A 300 34.55 -4.63 13.14
CA GLU A 300 35.37 -5.47 12.24
C GLU A 300 36.28 -4.61 11.33
N ALA A 301 36.08 -3.27 11.39
CA ALA A 301 36.77 -2.35 10.51
C ALA A 301 38.26 -2.22 10.92
N ALA A 302 39.15 -2.41 9.94
CA ALA A 302 40.59 -2.22 10.06
C ALA A 302 41.01 -0.82 9.57
N ASN A 303 42.25 -0.41 9.89
CA ASN A 303 42.85 0.83 9.34
C ASN A 303 43.24 0.68 7.87
N ALA A 304 42.24 0.47 7.01
CA ALA A 304 42.39 0.26 5.59
C ALA A 304 41.40 1.14 4.79
N LEU A 305 41.86 1.64 3.64
CA LEU A 305 40.98 2.27 2.64
C LEU A 305 40.21 1.18 1.91
N GLN A 306 38.89 1.34 1.83
CA GLN A 306 38.03 0.37 1.16
C GLN A 306 38.07 0.54 -0.36
N PRO A 307 38.19 -0.56 -1.15
CA PRO A 307 38.26 -0.49 -2.62
C PRO A 307 36.91 -0.19 -3.27
N THR A 308 35.82 -0.67 -2.66
CA THR A 308 34.46 -0.56 -3.17
C THR A 308 33.49 -0.20 -2.05
N ALA A 309 32.39 0.45 -2.42
CA ALA A 309 31.24 0.67 -1.56
C ALA A 309 29.94 0.69 -2.41
N LYS A 310 28.86 0.11 -1.90
CA LYS A 310 27.59 -0.03 -2.62
C LYS A 310 26.44 0.47 -1.74
N ALA A 311 25.52 1.20 -2.35
CA ALA A 311 24.28 1.62 -1.69
C ALA A 311 23.06 1.08 -2.44
N LYS A 312 21.99 0.77 -1.70
CA LYS A 312 20.64 0.59 -2.22
C LYS A 312 19.90 1.91 -2.06
N ILE A 313 19.40 2.45 -3.17
CA ILE A 313 18.68 3.73 -3.27
C ILE A 313 17.23 3.42 -3.65
N SER A 314 16.29 4.02 -2.94
CA SER A 314 14.86 3.97 -3.25
C SER A 314 14.38 5.36 -3.65
N VAL A 315 13.70 5.45 -4.78
CA VAL A 315 13.11 6.68 -5.30
C VAL A 315 11.60 6.49 -5.35
N ARG A 316 10.86 7.28 -4.58
CA ARG A 316 9.40 7.36 -4.72
C ARG A 316 9.08 8.35 -5.83
N LEU A 317 8.25 7.92 -6.78
CA LEU A 317 7.91 8.68 -7.97
C LEU A 317 6.60 9.41 -7.80
N ALA A 318 6.56 10.69 -8.18
CA ALA A 318 5.32 11.44 -8.19
C ALA A 318 4.33 10.86 -9.21
N PRO A 319 3.01 11.01 -8.98
CA PRO A 319 1.99 10.63 -9.95
C PRO A 319 2.23 11.28 -11.32
N GLY A 320 2.26 10.47 -12.38
CA GLY A 320 2.53 10.88 -13.76
C GLY A 320 4.00 10.83 -14.18
N GLU A 321 4.91 10.35 -13.32
CA GLU A 321 6.30 10.02 -13.69
C GLU A 321 6.37 8.64 -14.35
N ASP A 322 7.29 8.47 -15.30
CA ASP A 322 7.62 7.17 -15.86
C ASP A 322 8.84 6.57 -15.14
N PRO A 323 8.73 5.35 -14.57
CA PRO A 323 9.83 4.74 -13.80
C PRO A 323 11.14 4.62 -14.57
N LYS A 324 11.07 4.30 -15.87
CA LYS A 324 12.26 4.22 -16.70
C LYS A 324 12.93 5.58 -16.85
N SER A 325 12.16 6.62 -17.11
CA SER A 325 12.64 8.01 -17.19
C SER A 325 13.28 8.47 -15.89
N ALA A 326 12.63 8.13 -14.75
CA ALA A 326 13.16 8.43 -13.43
C ALA A 326 14.47 7.71 -13.13
N TYR A 327 14.56 6.40 -13.46
CA TYR A 327 15.81 5.65 -13.34
C TYR A 327 16.93 6.29 -14.17
N ASP A 328 16.64 6.61 -15.44
CA ASP A 328 17.64 7.21 -16.35
C ASP A 328 18.08 8.60 -15.82
N ALA A 329 17.18 9.40 -15.26
CA ALA A 329 17.47 10.70 -14.65
C ALA A 329 18.40 10.59 -13.43
N VAL A 330 18.06 9.69 -12.49
CA VAL A 330 18.88 9.46 -11.29
C VAL A 330 20.25 8.89 -11.67
N ARG A 331 20.31 7.93 -12.57
CA ARG A 331 21.55 7.38 -13.08
C ARG A 331 22.44 8.45 -13.71
N ALA A 332 21.88 9.28 -14.60
CA ALA A 332 22.62 10.38 -15.23
C ALA A 332 23.13 11.40 -14.21
N HIS A 333 22.34 11.70 -13.17
CA HIS A 333 22.74 12.56 -12.07
C HIS A 333 23.94 11.98 -11.30
N LEU A 334 23.90 10.69 -10.95
CA LEU A 334 24.98 10.00 -10.26
C LEU A 334 26.25 9.94 -11.13
N GLU A 335 26.14 9.58 -12.42
CA GLU A 335 27.26 9.55 -13.37
C GLU A 335 27.93 10.93 -13.51
N LYS A 336 27.14 12.01 -13.53
CA LYS A 336 27.65 13.38 -13.62
C LYS A 336 28.38 13.83 -12.37
N ASN A 337 27.96 13.37 -11.21
CA ASN A 337 28.42 13.87 -9.89
C ASN A 337 29.40 12.93 -9.18
N VAL A 338 29.78 11.79 -9.79
CA VAL A 338 30.75 10.88 -9.19
C VAL A 338 32.07 11.59 -8.94
N PRO A 339 32.56 11.65 -7.67
CA PRO A 339 33.75 12.44 -7.36
C PRO A 339 35.05 11.72 -7.75
N TRP A 340 36.09 12.50 -8.01
CA TRP A 340 37.49 12.07 -8.18
C TRP A 340 37.71 11.02 -9.28
N GLY A 341 36.81 10.91 -10.27
CA GLY A 341 36.92 9.94 -11.35
C GLY A 341 36.79 8.49 -10.91
N ALA A 342 36.09 8.23 -9.78
CA ALA A 342 35.77 6.88 -9.35
C ALA A 342 34.96 6.15 -10.42
N GLN A 343 35.14 4.84 -10.52
CA GLN A 343 34.25 4.02 -11.35
C GLN A 343 32.90 3.90 -10.66
N LEU A 344 31.83 4.08 -11.42
CA LEU A 344 30.45 3.97 -10.93
C LEU A 344 29.70 2.93 -11.76
N GLU A 345 28.98 2.06 -11.09
CA GLU A 345 28.00 1.15 -11.68
C GLU A 345 26.64 1.40 -11.04
N VAL A 346 25.60 1.65 -11.85
CA VAL A 346 24.21 1.82 -11.39
C VAL A 346 23.37 0.74 -12.03
N THR A 347 22.66 -0.05 -11.23
CA THR A 347 21.82 -1.16 -11.69
C THR A 347 20.42 -1.04 -11.14
N LEU A 348 19.41 -1.19 -12.00
CA LEU A 348 18.00 -1.27 -11.59
C LEU A 348 17.77 -2.59 -10.82
N GLU A 349 17.02 -2.53 -9.72
CA GLU A 349 16.58 -3.71 -8.98
C GLU A 349 15.10 -4.00 -9.27
N SER A 350 14.27 -3.00 -9.07
CA SER A 350 12.82 -3.11 -9.28
C SER A 350 12.21 -1.74 -9.54
N ASP A 351 11.05 -1.72 -10.16
CA ASP A 351 10.26 -0.52 -10.37
C ASP A 351 8.76 -0.80 -10.24
N GLY A 352 7.98 0.27 -10.06
CA GLY A 352 6.52 0.24 -9.98
C GLY A 352 5.94 1.56 -10.47
N GLN A 353 4.91 1.46 -11.30
CA GLN A 353 4.23 2.61 -11.88
C GLN A 353 3.50 3.42 -10.82
N PRO A 354 3.58 4.76 -10.86
CA PRO A 354 2.65 5.61 -10.11
C PRO A 354 1.26 5.56 -10.73
N CYS A 355 0.25 5.80 -9.91
CA CYS A 355 -1.13 5.80 -10.37
C CYS A 355 -1.79 7.15 -10.09
N VAL A 356 -2.62 7.60 -11.04
CA VAL A 356 -3.57 8.72 -10.88
C VAL A 356 -4.95 8.20 -11.24
N ILE A 357 -5.88 8.39 -10.33
CA ILE A 357 -7.28 8.03 -10.53
C ILE A 357 -8.06 9.30 -10.86
N ASP A 358 -8.73 9.33 -12.02
CA ASP A 358 -9.69 10.39 -12.33
C ASP A 358 -10.94 10.19 -11.46
N ALA A 359 -10.90 10.78 -10.26
CA ALA A 359 -11.95 10.65 -9.26
C ALA A 359 -13.15 11.58 -9.56
N THR A 360 -13.60 11.63 -10.82
CA THR A 360 -14.75 12.42 -11.27
C THR A 360 -15.87 11.55 -11.84
N GLY A 361 -17.06 12.13 -11.95
CA GLY A 361 -18.20 11.45 -12.56
C GLY A 361 -19.12 10.71 -11.59
N PRO A 362 -20.20 10.12 -12.12
CA PRO A 362 -21.34 9.66 -11.30
C PRO A 362 -21.01 8.57 -10.27
N VAL A 363 -20.06 7.68 -10.58
CA VAL A 363 -19.64 6.61 -9.66
C VAL A 363 -18.88 7.20 -8.46
N TYR A 364 -18.01 8.19 -8.69
CA TYR A 364 -17.29 8.87 -7.62
C TYR A 364 -18.22 9.76 -6.77
N ASP A 365 -19.22 10.39 -7.39
CA ASP A 365 -20.26 11.13 -6.67
C ASP A 365 -21.07 10.18 -5.77
N ALA A 366 -21.40 8.99 -6.26
CA ALA A 366 -22.07 7.93 -5.51
C ALA A 366 -21.20 7.44 -4.32
N ALA A 367 -19.90 7.29 -4.53
CA ALA A 367 -18.95 6.93 -3.48
C ALA A 367 -18.85 8.02 -2.40
N ARG A 368 -18.63 9.29 -2.80
CA ARG A 368 -18.61 10.42 -1.85
C ARG A 368 -19.90 10.54 -1.04
N ALA A 369 -21.04 10.32 -1.69
CA ALA A 369 -22.32 10.33 -0.99
C ALA A 369 -22.44 9.19 0.05
N ALA A 370 -21.96 7.98 -0.28
CA ALA A 370 -21.94 6.84 0.63
C ALA A 370 -21.03 7.11 1.86
N PHE A 371 -19.82 7.58 1.62
CA PHE A 371 -18.86 7.93 2.67
C PHE A 371 -19.38 9.07 3.54
N ARG A 372 -19.80 10.18 2.94
CA ARG A 372 -20.41 11.29 3.69
C ARG A 372 -21.57 10.84 4.57
N SER A 373 -22.42 9.97 4.05
CA SER A 373 -23.51 9.41 4.84
C SER A 373 -22.98 8.56 6.00
N ALA A 374 -22.06 7.62 5.76
CA ALA A 374 -21.51 6.74 6.79
C ALA A 374 -20.80 7.48 7.93
N TRP A 375 -20.24 8.67 7.65
CA TRP A 375 -19.61 9.56 8.65
C TRP A 375 -20.49 10.76 9.03
N ASP A 376 -21.79 10.55 9.07
CA ASP A 376 -22.78 11.50 9.62
C ASP A 376 -22.69 12.92 9.01
N GLY A 377 -22.37 13.01 7.73
CA GLY A 377 -22.28 14.26 6.96
C GLY A 377 -20.85 14.79 6.77
N THR A 378 -19.83 14.09 7.27
CA THR A 378 -18.43 14.48 7.04
C THR A 378 -18.02 14.14 5.60
N GLU A 379 -17.54 15.14 4.86
CA GLU A 379 -17.06 14.96 3.48
C GLU A 379 -15.76 14.12 3.45
N PRO A 380 -15.67 13.13 2.56
CA PRO A 380 -14.42 12.41 2.37
C PRO A 380 -13.34 13.29 1.76
N VAL A 381 -12.09 13.02 2.11
CA VAL A 381 -10.90 13.69 1.60
C VAL A 381 -10.40 12.93 0.37
N ASP A 382 -10.05 13.67 -0.69
CA ASP A 382 -9.26 13.09 -1.79
C ASP A 382 -7.79 13.04 -1.34
N MET A 383 -7.26 11.85 -1.14
CA MET A 383 -5.96 11.60 -0.53
C MET A 383 -4.98 10.97 -1.54
N GLY A 384 -3.70 11.31 -1.45
CA GLY A 384 -2.62 10.54 -2.07
C GLY A 384 -2.04 9.52 -1.09
N VAL A 385 -1.44 8.46 -1.60
CA VAL A 385 -0.71 7.46 -0.80
C VAL A 385 0.72 7.33 -1.30
N GLY A 386 1.64 7.16 -0.37
CA GLY A 386 3.07 7.06 -0.66
C GLY A 386 3.52 5.70 -1.18
N GLY A 387 2.67 4.68 -1.09
CA GLY A 387 2.89 3.33 -1.61
C GLY A 387 2.37 3.15 -3.04
N SER A 388 2.74 2.04 -3.65
CA SER A 388 2.18 1.56 -4.92
C SER A 388 1.40 0.28 -4.66
N ILE A 389 0.23 0.15 -5.25
CA ILE A 389 -0.56 -1.07 -5.25
C ILE A 389 -0.52 -1.60 -6.70
N PRO A 390 0.24 -2.66 -7.00
CA PRO A 390 0.44 -3.15 -8.37
C PRO A 390 -0.86 -3.45 -9.10
N PHE A 391 -1.83 -4.01 -8.41
CA PHE A 391 -3.16 -4.33 -8.88
C PHE A 391 -3.86 -3.16 -9.60
N ILE A 392 -3.74 -1.92 -9.09
CA ILE A 392 -4.42 -0.75 -9.66
C ILE A 392 -3.94 -0.46 -11.09
N ALA A 393 -2.63 -0.47 -11.31
CA ALA A 393 -2.06 -0.18 -12.63
C ALA A 393 -2.49 -1.25 -13.65
N THR A 394 -2.41 -2.52 -13.28
CA THR A 394 -2.84 -3.65 -14.14
C THR A 394 -4.33 -3.55 -14.50
N PHE A 395 -5.19 -3.24 -13.51
CA PHE A 395 -6.62 -3.11 -13.76
C PHE A 395 -7.00 -1.86 -14.57
N GLN A 396 -6.29 -0.73 -14.41
CA GLN A 396 -6.49 0.44 -15.28
C GLN A 396 -6.17 0.12 -16.75
N GLU A 397 -5.14 -0.68 -17.00
CA GLU A 397 -4.76 -1.09 -18.34
C GLU A 397 -5.77 -2.06 -18.95
N LEU A 398 -6.17 -3.07 -18.19
CA LEU A 398 -7.05 -4.15 -18.68
C LEU A 398 -8.54 -3.75 -18.74
N PHE A 399 -8.98 -2.89 -17.83
CA PHE A 399 -10.37 -2.42 -17.73
C PHE A 399 -10.47 -0.89 -17.77
N PRO A 400 -10.03 -0.23 -18.86
CA PRO A 400 -9.95 1.25 -18.93
C PRO A 400 -11.31 1.96 -18.84
N ALA A 401 -12.42 1.23 -18.96
CA ALA A 401 -13.78 1.77 -18.81
C ALA A 401 -14.33 1.60 -17.38
N ALA A 402 -13.69 0.83 -16.52
CA ALA A 402 -14.11 0.64 -15.14
C ALA A 402 -13.72 1.84 -14.27
N ALA A 403 -14.63 2.26 -13.39
CA ALA A 403 -14.28 3.24 -12.36
C ALA A 403 -13.55 2.54 -11.20
N ILE A 404 -12.36 3.01 -10.85
CA ILE A 404 -11.55 2.43 -9.77
C ILE A 404 -11.68 3.30 -8.52
N LEU A 405 -12.19 2.74 -7.45
CA LEU A 405 -12.33 3.36 -6.14
C LEU A 405 -11.35 2.69 -5.17
N VAL A 406 -10.43 3.46 -4.62
CA VAL A 406 -9.49 2.97 -3.60
C VAL A 406 -9.91 3.53 -2.26
N THR A 407 -10.25 2.62 -1.35
CA THR A 407 -10.76 2.88 -0.02
C THR A 407 -10.04 1.98 0.97
N GLY A 408 -10.33 2.06 2.25
CA GLY A 408 -9.77 1.12 3.22
C GLY A 408 -10.25 1.38 4.62
N VAL A 409 -9.75 0.57 5.51
CA VAL A 409 -10.15 0.53 6.91
C VAL A 409 -9.13 1.17 7.85
N GLU A 410 -7.92 1.41 7.34
CA GLU A 410 -6.83 1.95 8.14
C GLU A 410 -7.10 3.40 8.58
N ASP A 411 -6.44 3.79 9.63
CA ASP A 411 -6.35 5.16 10.14
C ASP A 411 -4.88 5.46 10.50
N PRO A 412 -4.51 6.72 10.79
CA PRO A 412 -3.12 7.09 11.09
C PRO A 412 -2.46 6.34 12.26
N TYR A 413 -3.27 5.65 13.06
CA TYR A 413 -2.80 4.89 14.23
C TYR A 413 -2.87 3.37 14.01
N SER A 414 -3.19 2.92 12.79
CA SER A 414 -3.29 1.48 12.49
C SER A 414 -1.94 0.77 12.60
N GLY A 415 -0.84 1.45 12.28
CA GLY A 415 0.51 0.91 12.43
C GLY A 415 0.77 -0.28 11.51
N ALA A 416 0.17 -0.30 10.32
CA ALA A 416 0.43 -1.31 9.29
C ALA A 416 1.92 -1.56 9.11
N HIS A 417 2.34 -2.81 8.88
CA HIS A 417 3.72 -3.30 8.79
C HIS A 417 4.55 -3.15 10.10
N GLY A 418 4.07 -2.41 11.10
CA GLY A 418 4.72 -2.23 12.40
C GLY A 418 4.26 -3.24 13.47
N PRO A 419 4.91 -3.23 14.64
CA PRO A 419 4.38 -3.90 15.83
C PRO A 419 3.12 -3.17 16.34
N ASP A 420 2.27 -3.90 17.07
CA ASP A 420 0.99 -3.40 17.59
C ASP A 420 0.05 -2.83 16.51
N GLU A 421 0.10 -3.39 15.28
CA GLU A 421 -0.91 -3.12 14.27
C GLU A 421 -2.31 -3.26 14.85
N SER A 422 -3.22 -2.33 14.49
CA SER A 422 -4.56 -2.31 15.07
C SER A 422 -5.61 -1.67 14.18
N LEU A 423 -6.83 -2.15 14.29
CA LEU A 423 -8.02 -1.66 13.62
C LEU A 423 -8.92 -0.90 14.59
N HIS A 424 -9.32 0.33 14.27
CA HIS A 424 -10.31 1.08 15.06
C HIS A 424 -11.72 0.56 14.80
N LEU A 425 -12.34 -0.09 15.77
CA LEU A 425 -13.61 -0.82 15.59
C LEU A 425 -14.78 0.08 15.17
N GLY A 426 -14.81 1.32 15.66
CA GLY A 426 -15.85 2.28 15.28
C GLY A 426 -15.73 2.76 13.84
N GLU A 427 -14.50 3.00 13.35
CA GLU A 427 -14.26 3.36 11.96
C GLU A 427 -14.53 2.18 11.04
N PHE A 428 -14.17 0.96 11.44
CA PHE A 428 -14.47 -0.25 10.70
C PHE A 428 -15.98 -0.44 10.46
N GLU A 429 -16.84 -0.23 11.49
CA GLU A 429 -18.29 -0.25 11.29
C GLU A 429 -18.73 0.79 10.26
N ARG A 430 -18.14 2.01 10.29
CA ARG A 430 -18.44 3.07 9.31
C ARG A 430 -18.04 2.67 7.89
N VAL A 431 -16.87 2.06 7.70
CA VAL A 431 -16.43 1.54 6.40
C VAL A 431 -17.39 0.48 5.89
N CYS A 432 -17.79 -0.49 6.71
CA CYS A 432 -18.78 -1.50 6.33
C CYS A 432 -20.12 -0.88 5.87
N VAL A 433 -20.56 0.18 6.57
CA VAL A 433 -21.76 0.95 6.18
C VAL A 433 -21.53 1.68 4.85
N ALA A 434 -20.38 2.34 4.69
CA ALA A 434 -20.04 3.07 3.47
C ALA A 434 -20.03 2.17 2.25
N GLU A 435 -19.44 0.98 2.36
CA GLU A 435 -19.40 0.02 1.26
C GLU A 435 -20.79 -0.52 0.90
N ALA A 436 -21.62 -0.85 1.87
CA ALA A 436 -23.00 -1.25 1.59
C ALA A 436 -23.80 -0.13 0.91
N LEU A 437 -23.63 1.12 1.33
CA LEU A 437 -24.23 2.28 0.68
C LEU A 437 -23.66 2.54 -0.71
N LEU A 438 -22.36 2.32 -0.91
CA LEU A 438 -21.70 2.43 -2.20
C LEU A 438 -22.33 1.46 -3.21
N LEU A 439 -22.44 0.17 -2.87
CA LEU A 439 -23.06 -0.83 -3.75
C LEU A 439 -24.49 -0.45 -4.13
N LYS A 440 -25.28 0.07 -3.17
CA LYS A 440 -26.62 0.60 -3.45
C LYS A 440 -26.59 1.77 -4.41
N ASN A 441 -25.75 2.78 -4.13
CA ASN A 441 -25.68 4.01 -4.91
C ASN A 441 -25.17 3.76 -6.33
N VAL A 442 -24.20 2.85 -6.51
CA VAL A 442 -23.70 2.40 -7.81
C VAL A 442 -24.84 1.75 -8.62
N ALA A 443 -25.63 0.87 -8.01
CA ALA A 443 -26.80 0.29 -8.67
C ALA A 443 -27.78 1.36 -9.16
N GLU A 444 -28.12 2.32 -8.29
CA GLU A 444 -29.06 3.41 -8.63
C GLU A 444 -28.51 4.33 -9.73
N THR A 445 -27.21 4.52 -9.78
CA THR A 445 -26.54 5.41 -10.75
C THR A 445 -26.35 4.77 -12.12
N MET A 446 -26.05 3.46 -12.17
CA MET A 446 -25.65 2.75 -13.39
C MET A 446 -26.71 1.77 -13.94
N THR A 447 -27.81 1.50 -13.22
CA THR A 447 -28.88 0.63 -13.76
C THR A 447 -29.52 1.29 -14.99
N ARG A 448 -29.57 0.55 -16.10
CA ARG A 448 -30.10 0.97 -17.40
C ARG A 448 -31.52 0.46 -17.62
#